data_a06b3c2f469533fa22a63feb00100af1
#
_entry.id   a06b3c2f469533fa22a63feb00100af1
#
_cell.length_a   1.000
_cell.length_b   1.000
_cell.length_c   1.000
_cell.angle_alpha   90.00
_cell.angle_beta   90.00
_cell.angle_gamma   90.00
#
_symmetry.space_group_name_H-M   'P 1'
#
loop_
_entity.id
_entity.type
_entity.pdbx_description
1 polymer ?
#
loop_
_entity_poly.entity_id
_entity_poly.type
_entity_poly.pdbx_seq_one_letter_code
_entity_poly.pdbx_strand_id
1 'polypeptide(L)'
;MSDRRPFPRASRLRRSGEIRNVLRTGHRRRCGPLDIFLRTGQNALPRVAIVVPRHGRTAVERNRLKRRLKEIIRLCWLPGASHDDLVVRARPDAYERSYAELRDRLX
;
A
#
# COMPACT_ATOMS: atom_id res chain seq x y z
N MET A 1 -3.14 -23.81 8.79
CA MET A 1 -3.60 -23.21 7.59
C MET A 1 -2.94 -21.91 7.31
N SER A 2 -2.56 -21.79 6.19
CA SER A 2 -1.76 -20.66 5.82
C SER A 2 -2.58 -19.43 5.55
N ASP A 3 -2.14 -18.29 6.08
CA ASP A 3 -2.73 -17.02 5.75
C ASP A 3 -1.95 -16.30 4.70
N ARG A 4 -1.17 -17.03 3.98
CA ARG A 4 -0.31 -16.41 3.01
C ARG A 4 -0.97 -16.17 1.70
N ARG A 5 -2.25 -16.06 1.70
CA ARG A 5 -2.94 -15.75 0.48
C ARG A 5 -2.55 -14.39 -0.01
N PRO A 6 -2.35 -14.24 -1.30
CA PRO A 6 -2.14 -12.90 -1.83
C PRO A 6 -3.41 -12.08 -1.67
N PHE A 7 -3.30 -10.79 -1.86
CA PHE A 7 -4.47 -9.92 -1.90
C PHE A 7 -5.49 -10.49 -2.86
N PRO A 8 -6.77 -10.51 -2.49
CA PRO A 8 -7.79 -10.85 -3.47
C PRO A 8 -7.73 -9.89 -4.64
N ARG A 9 -8.03 -10.39 -5.82
CA ARG A 9 -8.03 -9.54 -6.99
C ARG A 9 -8.91 -8.33 -6.82
N ALA A 10 -10.08 -8.52 -6.24
CA ALA A 10 -11.02 -7.42 -6.07
C ALA A 10 -10.52 -6.37 -5.11
N SER A 11 -9.52 -6.68 -4.28
CA SER A 11 -8.96 -5.73 -3.36
C SER A 11 -7.74 -5.01 -3.91
N ARG A 12 -7.45 -5.20 -5.19
CA ARG A 12 -6.31 -4.52 -5.81
C ARG A 12 -6.80 -3.33 -6.61
N LEU A 13 -6.24 -2.19 -6.32
CA LEU A 13 -6.50 -0.99 -7.07
C LEU A 13 -5.46 -0.93 -8.17
N ARG A 14 -5.87 -1.16 -9.42
CA ARG A 14 -4.91 -1.41 -10.47
C ARG A 14 -4.85 -0.36 -11.57
N ARG A 15 -5.96 0.27 -11.83
CA ARG A 15 -5.99 1.22 -12.94
C ARG A 15 -5.30 2.51 -12.53
N SER A 16 -4.41 2.98 -13.38
CA SER A 16 -3.64 4.17 -13.02
C SER A 16 -4.53 5.39 -12.87
N GLY A 17 -5.64 5.47 -13.59
CA GLY A 17 -6.56 6.57 -13.39
C GLY A 17 -7.18 6.56 -12.01
N GLU A 18 -7.54 5.40 -11.52
CA GLU A 18 -8.10 5.28 -10.18
C GLU A 18 -7.08 5.61 -9.11
N ILE A 19 -5.86 5.13 -9.29
CA ILE A 19 -4.80 5.42 -8.34
C ILE A 19 -4.54 6.91 -8.31
N ARG A 20 -4.46 7.55 -9.46
CA ARG A 20 -4.23 8.98 -9.55
C ARG A 20 -5.35 9.76 -8.87
N ASN A 21 -6.56 9.27 -9.01
CA ASN A 21 -7.70 9.92 -8.39
C ASN A 21 -7.61 9.89 -6.86
N VAL A 22 -7.19 8.75 -6.31
CA VAL A 22 -7.01 8.65 -4.87
C VAL A 22 -5.88 9.57 -4.40
N LEU A 23 -4.80 9.63 -5.17
CA LEU A 23 -3.70 10.51 -4.82
C LEU A 23 -4.12 11.98 -4.82
N ARG A 24 -5.06 12.33 -5.68
CA ARG A 24 -5.48 13.71 -5.78
C ARG A 24 -6.56 14.08 -4.76
N THR A 25 -7.49 13.17 -4.50
CA THR A 25 -8.65 13.51 -3.69
C THR A 25 -8.68 12.86 -2.33
N GLY A 26 -7.83 11.87 -2.07
CA GLY A 26 -7.83 11.18 -0.80
C GLY A 26 -7.18 11.99 0.31
N HIS A 27 -7.43 11.60 1.53
CA HIS A 27 -6.76 12.18 2.68
C HIS A 27 -5.33 11.68 2.74
N ARG A 28 -4.41 12.61 2.78
CA ARG A 28 -3.00 12.26 2.80
C ARG A 28 -2.45 12.29 4.20
N ARG A 29 -1.64 11.30 4.52
CA ARG A 29 -0.96 11.26 5.78
C ARG A 29 0.45 10.75 5.56
N ARG A 30 1.41 11.45 6.10
CA ARG A 30 2.78 11.03 5.97
C ARG A 30 3.18 10.21 7.18
N CYS A 31 3.75 9.03 6.92
CA CYS A 31 4.17 8.12 7.98
C CYS A 31 5.61 7.71 7.72
N GLY A 32 6.55 8.52 8.16
CA GLY A 32 7.95 8.24 7.90
C GLY A 32 8.26 8.24 6.41
N PRO A 33 8.79 7.14 5.88
CA PRO A 33 9.10 7.07 4.46
C PRO A 33 7.90 6.70 3.59
N LEU A 34 6.70 6.71 4.16
CA LEU A 34 5.50 6.32 3.43
C LEU A 34 4.53 7.48 3.39
N ASP A 35 3.93 7.70 2.24
CA ASP A 35 2.79 8.59 2.10
C ASP A 35 1.57 7.73 1.92
N ILE A 36 0.58 7.93 2.77
CA ILE A 36 -0.63 7.14 2.75
C ILE A 36 -1.78 8.02 2.30
N PHE A 37 -2.52 7.55 1.31
CA PHE A 37 -3.67 8.28 0.79
C PHE A 37 -4.89 7.40 0.98
N LEU A 38 -5.87 7.91 1.68
CA LEU A 38 -7.08 7.16 1.97
C LEU A 38 -8.27 7.92 1.43
N ARG A 39 -9.07 7.24 0.65
CA ARG A 39 -10.29 7.83 0.12
C ARG A 39 -11.45 6.93 0.48
N THR A 40 -12.40 7.52 1.19
CA THR A 40 -13.61 6.79 1.53
C THR A 40 -14.39 6.48 0.25
N GLY A 41 -14.66 5.21 0.04
CA GLY A 41 -15.28 4.80 -1.19
C GLY A 41 -16.55 4.02 -0.95
N GLN A 42 -17.14 3.65 -2.04
CA GLN A 42 -18.37 2.84 -2.00
C GLN A 42 -18.15 1.53 -2.71
N ASN A 43 -16.96 1.02 -2.61
CA ASN A 43 -16.63 -0.26 -3.23
C ASN A 43 -17.23 -1.40 -2.44
N ALA A 44 -17.45 -2.52 -3.10
CA ALA A 44 -17.90 -3.70 -2.40
C ALA A 44 -16.85 -4.20 -1.43
N LEU A 45 -15.58 -4.02 -1.78
CA LEU A 45 -14.45 -4.44 -0.95
C LEU A 45 -13.44 -3.31 -0.86
N PRO A 46 -12.64 -3.28 0.20
CA PRO A 46 -11.55 -2.29 0.24
C PRO A 46 -10.55 -2.60 -0.86
N ARG A 47 -9.97 -1.55 -1.43
CA ARG A 47 -8.99 -1.71 -2.50
C ARG A 47 -7.69 -1.02 -2.14
N VAL A 48 -6.58 -1.61 -2.57
CA VAL A 48 -5.27 -1.17 -2.18
C VAL A 48 -4.35 -1.10 -3.40
N ALA A 49 -3.53 -0.06 -3.44
CA ALA A 49 -2.44 0.02 -4.40
C ALA A 49 -1.17 0.42 -3.67
N ILE A 50 -0.05 -0.09 -4.15
CA ILE A 50 1.24 0.22 -3.58
C ILE A 50 2.12 0.75 -4.70
N VAL A 51 2.70 1.93 -4.48
CA VAL A 51 3.56 2.57 -5.46
C VAL A 51 4.94 2.69 -4.86
N VAL A 52 5.94 2.16 -5.54
CA VAL A 52 7.32 2.24 -5.07
C VAL A 52 8.15 2.95 -6.13
N PRO A 53 9.13 3.76 -5.71
CA PRO A 53 9.94 4.47 -6.68
C PRO A 53 10.88 3.52 -7.42
N ARG A 54 11.00 3.73 -8.71
CA ARG A 54 11.86 2.90 -9.54
C ARG A 54 13.28 3.36 -9.58
N HIS A 55 13.47 4.62 -9.36
CA HIS A 55 14.72 5.27 -9.67
C HIS A 55 15.88 4.63 -8.92
N GLY A 56 16.85 4.12 -9.67
CA GLY A 56 18.02 3.54 -9.05
C GLY A 56 17.82 2.20 -8.39
N ARG A 57 16.70 1.54 -8.66
CA ARG A 57 16.42 0.27 -8.00
C ARG A 57 16.11 -0.80 -9.02
N THR A 58 16.54 -2.01 -8.74
CA THR A 58 16.26 -3.14 -9.61
C THR A 58 14.82 -3.61 -9.43
N ALA A 59 14.37 -4.41 -10.37
CA ALA A 59 13.05 -5.00 -10.25
C ALA A 59 12.93 -5.89 -9.01
N VAL A 60 14.01 -6.58 -8.68
CA VAL A 60 14.00 -7.42 -7.48
C VAL A 60 13.81 -6.59 -6.23
N GLU A 61 14.52 -5.48 -6.15
CA GLU A 61 14.38 -4.60 -4.99
C GLU A 61 12.98 -4.02 -4.90
N ARG A 62 12.44 -3.59 -6.03
CA ARG A 62 11.10 -3.02 -6.03
C ARG A 62 10.06 -4.05 -5.61
N ASN A 63 10.18 -5.26 -6.12
CA ASN A 63 9.23 -6.31 -5.76
C ASN A 63 9.34 -6.70 -4.28
N ARG A 64 10.55 -6.67 -3.75
CA ARG A 64 10.75 -6.97 -2.34
C ARG A 64 10.04 -5.96 -1.46
N LEU A 65 10.21 -4.68 -1.77
CA LEU A 65 9.55 -3.64 -1.00
C LEU A 65 8.03 -3.72 -1.14
N LYS A 66 7.54 -3.93 -2.35
CA LYS A 66 6.10 -4.08 -2.55
C LYS A 66 5.56 -5.24 -1.72
N ARG A 67 6.27 -6.34 -1.70
CA ARG A 67 5.82 -7.52 -0.98
C ARG A 67 5.75 -7.26 0.52
N ARG A 68 6.74 -6.56 1.05
CA ARG A 68 6.73 -6.19 2.46
C ARG A 68 5.53 -5.31 2.79
N LEU A 69 5.29 -4.32 1.96
CA LEU A 69 4.18 -3.40 2.21
C LEU A 69 2.84 -4.11 2.07
N LYS A 70 2.71 -4.99 1.09
CA LYS A 70 1.48 -5.77 0.94
C LYS A 70 1.20 -6.59 2.19
N GLU A 71 2.23 -7.21 2.72
CA GLU A 71 2.06 -8.05 3.89
C GLU A 71 1.62 -7.23 5.08
N ILE A 72 2.23 -6.07 5.28
CA ILE A 72 1.86 -5.21 6.38
C ILE A 72 0.42 -4.75 6.25
N ILE A 73 0.03 -4.32 5.07
CA ILE A 73 -1.32 -3.84 4.84
C ILE A 73 -2.33 -4.97 5.04
N ARG A 74 -2.00 -6.15 4.56
CA ARG A 74 -2.91 -7.29 4.70
C ARG A 74 -3.15 -7.62 6.16
N LEU A 75 -2.12 -7.53 6.98
CA LEU A 75 -2.23 -7.90 8.37
C LEU A 75 -2.78 -6.78 9.23
N CYS A 76 -2.43 -5.54 8.94
CA CYS A 76 -2.70 -4.45 9.85
C CYS A 76 -3.87 -3.58 9.43
N TRP A 77 -4.11 -3.42 8.15
CA TRP A 77 -5.14 -2.51 7.68
C TRP A 77 -6.36 -3.22 7.12
N LEU A 78 -6.13 -4.20 6.28
CA LEU A 78 -7.22 -4.82 5.55
C LEU A 78 -8.30 -5.43 6.45
N PRO A 79 -7.94 -6.06 7.57
CA PRO A 79 -9.00 -6.67 8.40
C PRO A 79 -10.02 -5.68 8.92
N GLY A 80 -9.61 -4.44 9.17
CA GLY A 80 -10.55 -3.44 9.66
C GLY A 80 -11.06 -2.51 8.60
N ALA A 81 -10.70 -2.74 7.35
CA ALA A 81 -11.10 -1.83 6.29
C ALA A 81 -12.52 -2.12 5.86
N SER A 82 -13.21 -1.08 5.40
CA SER A 82 -14.57 -1.30 4.90
C SER A 82 -14.59 -1.14 3.39
N HIS A 83 -14.93 0.03 2.89
CA HIS A 83 -15.10 0.21 1.44
C HIS A 83 -14.13 1.22 0.86
N ASP A 84 -13.02 1.41 1.53
CA ASP A 84 -12.11 2.50 1.20
C ASP A 84 -11.08 2.11 0.16
N ASP A 85 -10.53 3.11 -0.50
CA ASP A 85 -9.38 2.95 -1.36
C ASP A 85 -8.16 3.46 -0.63
N LEU A 86 -7.10 2.65 -0.62
CA LEU A 86 -5.85 3.00 0.04
C LEU A 86 -4.73 2.96 -0.98
N VAL A 87 -3.96 4.03 -1.05
CA VAL A 87 -2.74 4.03 -1.84
C VAL A 87 -1.59 4.32 -0.90
N VAL A 88 -0.61 3.44 -0.89
CA VAL A 88 0.60 3.63 -0.12
C VAL A 88 1.73 3.91 -1.10
N ARG A 89 2.30 5.11 -1.00
CA ARG A 89 3.40 5.50 -1.88
C ARG A 89 4.66 5.57 -1.06
N ALA A 90 5.64 4.75 -1.40
CA ALA A 90 6.89 4.70 -0.68
C ALA A 90 7.83 5.77 -1.20
N ARG A 91 8.59 6.36 -0.29
CA ARG A 91 9.66 7.26 -0.66
C ARG A 91 10.94 6.46 -0.82
N PRO A 92 11.96 7.01 -1.48
CA PRO A 92 13.16 6.22 -1.72
C PRO A 92 13.81 5.65 -0.48
N ASP A 93 13.75 6.33 0.65
CA ASP A 93 14.38 5.79 1.85
C ASP A 93 13.62 4.61 2.45
N ALA A 94 12.43 4.31 1.94
CA ALA A 94 11.74 3.10 2.41
C ALA A 94 12.51 1.83 2.07
N TYR A 95 13.32 1.87 1.03
CA TYR A 95 14.10 0.70 0.66
C TYR A 95 15.10 0.31 1.74
N GLU A 96 15.46 1.23 2.59
CA GLU A 96 16.46 0.99 3.62
C GLU A 96 15.85 0.71 4.97
N ARG A 97 14.55 0.57 5.04
CA ARG A 97 13.86 0.30 6.30
C ARG A 97 13.55 -1.18 6.42
N SER A 98 13.61 -1.68 7.64
CA SER A 98 13.25 -3.06 7.88
C SER A 98 11.74 -3.23 7.85
N TYR A 99 11.31 -4.48 7.81
CA TYR A 99 9.89 -4.80 7.88
C TYR A 99 9.26 -4.22 9.15
N ALA A 100 9.95 -4.37 10.27
CA ALA A 100 9.40 -3.89 11.54
C ALA A 100 9.26 -2.37 11.54
N GLU A 101 10.23 -1.67 10.97
CA GLU A 101 10.13 -0.21 10.91
C GLU A 101 8.97 0.23 10.05
N LEU A 102 8.79 -0.41 8.91
CA LEU A 102 7.67 -0.06 8.04
C LEU A 102 6.33 -0.39 8.69
N ARG A 103 6.26 -1.53 9.37
CA ARG A 103 5.04 -1.91 10.04
C ARG A 103 4.67 -0.91 11.13
N ASP A 104 5.65 -0.44 11.87
CA ASP A 104 5.40 0.53 12.93
C ASP A 104 4.87 1.83 12.37
N ARG A 105 5.33 2.21 11.19
CA ARG A 105 4.85 3.45 10.58
C ARG A 105 3.41 3.33 10.08
N LEU A 106 3.02 2.18 9.63
CA LEU A 106 1.66 1.98 9.16
C LEU A 106 0.68 1.73 10.28
N UNK A 107 1.22 1.27 11.17
CA UNK A 107 0.44 0.86 12.20
C UNK A 107 0.00 1.67 13.06
#